data_f1feb23b5c0f65218fdbb3f29bd52d54
#
_entry.id   f1feb23b5c0f65218fdbb3f29bd52d54
#
_cell.length_a   1.000
_cell.length_b   1.000
_cell.length_c   1.000
_cell.angle_alpha   90.00
_cell.angle_beta   90.00
_cell.angle_gamma   90.00
#
_symmetry.space_group_name_H-M   'P 1'
#
loop_
_entity.id
_entity.type
_entity.pdbx_description
1 polymer ?
#
loop_
_entity_poly.entity_id
_entity_poly.type
_entity_poly.pdbx_seq_one_letter_code
_entity_poly.pdbx_strand_id
1 'polypeptide(L)'
;MEFRGTTICAVKRNGVTAIAGDGQVTMGESIIFKNTAIKVRRIFGGKVILGFAGSVTDAFALTERFEGMLNKFGGNLMRSAVELAELWRSDKIGRKLDAMMITADENTLLILSGTGEVIEPDEGVCAIGSGGNYALAAARALYKETDYDAQTIATKALKIASEICVFTNDNIRCEVVGEAPAPKKPRAKRAAKEA
;
A
#
# COMPACT_ATOMS: atom_id res chain seq x y z
N MET A 1 11.81 -23.58 7.62
CA MET A 1 11.61 -22.52 8.60
C MET A 1 10.99 -21.35 7.86
N GLU A 2 9.80 -20.94 8.22
CA GLU A 2 9.01 -19.96 7.47
C GLU A 2 9.10 -18.60 8.18
N PHE A 3 9.35 -17.52 7.40
CA PHE A 3 9.30 -16.13 7.90
C PHE A 3 7.94 -15.55 7.54
N ARG A 4 7.23 -15.08 8.55
CA ARG A 4 5.91 -14.45 8.44
C ARG A 4 5.93 -13.08 9.14
N GLY A 5 4.89 -12.33 8.90
CA GLY A 5 4.64 -11.05 9.56
C GLY A 5 4.87 -9.89 8.61
N THR A 6 3.78 -9.43 8.08
CA THR A 6 3.73 -8.18 7.32
C THR A 6 2.31 -7.67 7.36
N THR A 7 2.17 -6.37 7.63
CA THR A 7 0.91 -5.67 7.44
C THR A 7 1.18 -4.39 6.65
N ILE A 8 0.49 -4.26 5.53
CA ILE A 8 0.53 -3.07 4.68
C ILE A 8 -0.88 -2.50 4.63
N CYS A 9 -0.99 -1.19 4.78
CA CYS A 9 -2.23 -0.44 4.61
C CYS A 9 -2.00 0.71 3.63
N ALA A 10 -2.92 0.88 2.68
CA ALA A 10 -2.89 1.97 1.73
C ALA A 10 -4.19 2.76 1.74
N VAL A 11 -4.05 4.07 1.62
CA VAL A 11 -5.17 5.01 1.58
C VAL A 11 -4.94 6.03 0.48
N LYS A 12 -5.94 6.21 -0.39
CA LYS A 12 -5.98 7.26 -1.41
C LYS A 12 -7.09 8.24 -1.05
N ARG A 13 -6.72 9.50 -0.81
CA ARG A 13 -7.66 10.55 -0.42
C ARG A 13 -7.19 11.91 -0.93
N ASN A 14 -8.09 12.69 -1.54
CA ASN A 14 -7.83 14.07 -1.98
C ASN A 14 -6.59 14.21 -2.88
N GLY A 15 -6.39 13.31 -3.84
CA GLY A 15 -5.24 13.36 -4.76
C GLY A 15 -3.91 12.85 -4.17
N VAL A 16 -3.92 12.40 -2.92
CA VAL A 16 -2.74 11.83 -2.23
C VAL A 16 -2.97 10.37 -1.96
N THR A 17 -1.98 9.54 -2.26
CA THR A 17 -1.96 8.13 -1.87
C THR A 17 -0.82 7.87 -0.91
N ALA A 18 -1.13 7.26 0.23
CA ALA A 18 -0.18 6.83 1.23
C ALA A 18 -0.17 5.30 1.33
N ILE A 19 1.00 4.69 1.35
CA ILE A 19 1.19 3.27 1.67
C ILE A 19 2.06 3.18 2.92
N ALA A 20 1.53 2.56 3.96
CA ALA A 20 2.23 2.35 5.22
C ALA A 20 2.44 0.85 5.49
N GLY A 21 3.54 0.50 6.13
CA GLY A 21 3.88 -0.86 6.52
C GLY A 21 4.52 -0.92 7.90
N ASP A 22 4.26 -1.99 8.64
CA ASP A 22 4.93 -2.30 9.89
C ASP A 22 6.36 -2.83 9.67
N GLY A 23 7.13 -2.98 10.75
CA GLY A 23 8.52 -3.43 10.68
C GLY A 23 8.78 -4.86 11.15
N GLN A 24 7.78 -5.63 11.57
CA GLN A 24 7.98 -6.93 12.18
C GLN A 24 8.24 -8.04 11.15
N VAL A 25 9.24 -8.86 11.40
CA VAL A 25 9.47 -10.16 10.75
C VAL A 25 9.47 -11.22 11.84
N THR A 26 8.59 -12.20 11.71
CA THR A 26 8.44 -13.31 12.68
C THR A 26 8.94 -14.60 12.05
N MET A 27 9.74 -15.34 12.80
CA MET A 27 10.22 -16.68 12.42
C MET A 27 9.30 -17.72 13.06
N GLY A 28 8.66 -18.54 12.22
CA GLY A 28 7.59 -19.42 12.65
C GLY A 28 6.41 -18.60 13.19
N GLU A 29 5.84 -19.04 14.32
CA GLU A 29 4.66 -18.41 14.91
C GLU A 29 4.95 -17.66 16.22
N SER A 30 6.20 -17.66 16.69
CA SER A 30 6.49 -17.23 18.07
C SER A 30 7.74 -16.37 18.26
N ILE A 31 8.64 -16.26 17.28
CA ILE A 31 9.91 -15.57 17.45
C ILE A 31 9.94 -14.31 16.60
N ILE A 32 10.04 -13.15 17.24
CA ILE A 32 10.29 -11.89 16.53
C ILE A 32 11.75 -11.86 16.10
N PHE A 33 12.00 -12.01 14.80
CA PHE A 33 13.35 -12.06 14.25
C PHE A 33 13.89 -10.66 13.92
N LYS A 34 13.01 -9.73 13.51
CA LYS A 34 13.34 -8.34 13.19
C LYS A 34 12.15 -7.42 13.45
N ASN A 35 12.41 -6.23 14.01
CA ASN A 35 11.38 -5.24 14.34
C ASN A 35 11.34 -4.03 13.39
N THR A 36 12.33 -3.88 12.52
CA THR A 36 12.55 -2.66 11.73
C THR A 36 12.74 -2.94 10.24
N ALA A 37 12.06 -3.97 9.73
CA ALA A 37 12.10 -4.29 8.30
C ALA A 37 11.43 -3.18 7.47
N ILE A 38 11.99 -2.91 6.29
CA ILE A 38 11.44 -1.95 5.34
C ILE A 38 10.58 -2.72 4.35
N LYS A 39 9.26 -2.57 4.47
CA LYS A 39 8.25 -3.28 3.66
C LYS A 39 7.56 -2.38 2.65
N VAL A 40 7.80 -1.06 2.73
CA VAL A 40 7.28 -0.06 1.80
C VAL A 40 8.45 0.61 1.11
N ARG A 41 8.35 0.80 -0.20
CA ARG A 41 9.43 1.33 -1.03
C ARG A 41 8.91 2.31 -2.07
N ARG A 42 9.80 3.18 -2.50
CA ARG A 42 9.61 4.10 -3.60
C ARG A 42 10.49 3.65 -4.78
N ILE A 43 9.90 3.57 -5.97
CA ILE A 43 10.54 3.11 -7.21
C ILE A 43 10.25 4.06 -8.37
N PHE A 44 10.76 3.75 -9.55
CA PHE A 44 10.53 4.49 -10.80
C PHE A 44 10.78 5.99 -10.65
N GLY A 45 11.99 6.35 -10.20
CA GLY A 45 12.38 7.75 -10.00
C GLY A 45 11.54 8.48 -8.94
N GLY A 46 10.94 7.74 -8.01
CA GLY A 46 10.12 8.31 -6.94
C GLY A 46 8.64 8.52 -7.27
N LYS A 47 8.19 8.14 -8.46
CA LYS A 47 6.81 8.34 -8.94
C LYS A 47 5.85 7.24 -8.51
N VAL A 48 6.37 6.07 -8.15
CA VAL A 48 5.57 4.91 -7.74
C VAL A 48 6.00 4.47 -6.35
N ILE A 49 5.04 4.16 -5.50
CA ILE A 49 5.23 3.55 -4.19
C ILE A 49 4.62 2.16 -4.16
N LEU A 50 5.21 1.26 -3.40
CA LEU A 50 4.69 -0.08 -3.21
C LEU A 50 4.91 -0.59 -1.80
N GLY A 51 4.04 -1.50 -1.37
CA GLY A 51 4.17 -2.28 -0.14
C GLY A 51 3.95 -3.76 -0.45
N PHE A 52 4.70 -4.62 0.21
CA PHE A 52 4.73 -6.04 -0.08
C PHE A 52 4.46 -6.87 1.17
N ALA A 53 3.59 -7.89 1.06
CA ALA A 53 3.33 -8.90 2.07
C ALA A 53 3.64 -10.28 1.49
N GLY A 54 4.49 -11.06 2.17
CA GLY A 54 4.94 -12.39 1.76
C GLY A 54 6.42 -12.62 2.03
N SER A 55 7.04 -13.52 1.26
CA SER A 55 8.47 -13.83 1.39
C SER A 55 9.36 -12.62 1.04
N VAL A 56 10.36 -12.35 1.88
CA VAL A 56 11.33 -11.26 1.68
C VAL A 56 12.08 -11.42 0.36
N THR A 57 12.46 -12.64 0.00
CA THR A 57 13.18 -12.94 -1.25
C THR A 57 12.31 -12.61 -2.46
N ASP A 58 11.03 -12.99 -2.41
CA ASP A 58 10.08 -12.74 -3.48
C ASP A 58 9.80 -11.23 -3.61
N ALA A 59 9.74 -10.49 -2.49
CA ALA A 59 9.55 -9.04 -2.50
C ALA A 59 10.60 -8.29 -3.30
N PHE A 60 11.88 -8.67 -3.17
CA PHE A 60 12.96 -8.05 -3.94
C PHE A 60 12.86 -8.34 -5.44
N ALA A 61 12.73 -9.62 -5.79
CA ALA A 61 12.64 -10.04 -7.19
C ALA A 61 11.43 -9.42 -7.90
N LEU A 62 10.29 -9.33 -7.20
CA LEU A 62 9.08 -8.73 -7.74
C LEU A 62 9.18 -7.21 -7.89
N THR A 63 9.80 -6.54 -6.93
CA THR A 63 10.04 -5.10 -7.03
C THR A 63 10.89 -4.77 -8.26
N GLU A 64 11.98 -5.50 -8.48
CA GLU A 64 12.87 -5.31 -9.62
C GLU A 64 12.15 -5.59 -10.96
N ARG A 65 11.40 -6.69 -11.04
CA ARG A 65 10.59 -7.01 -12.23
C ARG A 65 9.52 -5.95 -12.50
N PHE A 66 8.86 -5.45 -11.46
CA PHE A 66 7.83 -4.44 -11.59
C PHE A 66 8.42 -3.10 -12.07
N GLU A 67 9.56 -2.69 -11.55
CA GLU A 67 10.28 -1.50 -12.03
C GLU A 67 10.72 -1.65 -13.50
N GLY A 68 11.13 -2.84 -13.89
CA GLY A 68 11.40 -3.18 -15.30
C GLY A 68 10.16 -3.01 -16.20
N MET A 69 8.97 -3.43 -15.72
CA MET A 69 7.71 -3.22 -16.46
C MET A 69 7.32 -1.74 -16.53
N LEU A 70 7.48 -0.98 -15.43
CA LEU A 70 7.25 0.45 -15.43
C LEU A 70 8.14 1.18 -16.45
N ASN A 71 9.41 0.83 -16.52
CA ASN A 71 10.33 1.36 -17.51
C ASN A 71 9.91 1.00 -18.95
N LYS A 72 9.53 -0.26 -19.19
CA LYS A 72 9.07 -0.75 -20.49
C LYS A 72 7.80 -0.06 -20.99
N PHE A 73 6.87 0.25 -20.08
CA PHE A 73 5.56 0.83 -20.41
C PHE A 73 5.45 2.32 -20.08
N GLY A 74 6.58 3.02 -19.93
CA GLY A 74 6.61 4.48 -19.74
C GLY A 74 5.91 4.97 -18.48
N GLY A 75 5.89 4.16 -17.41
CA GLY A 75 5.26 4.48 -16.13
C GLY A 75 3.76 4.20 -16.07
N ASN A 76 3.17 3.55 -17.06
CA ASN A 76 1.75 3.15 -17.00
C ASN A 76 1.57 2.06 -15.94
N LEU A 77 1.08 2.45 -14.76
CA LEU A 77 0.98 1.58 -13.59
C LEU A 77 0.06 0.38 -13.83
N MET A 78 -1.14 0.62 -14.38
CA MET A 78 -2.12 -0.44 -14.64
C MET A 78 -1.56 -1.49 -15.63
N ARG A 79 -1.01 -1.03 -16.74
CA ARG A 79 -0.42 -1.94 -17.74
C ARG A 79 0.76 -2.72 -17.17
N SER A 80 1.64 -2.07 -16.44
CA SER A 80 2.78 -2.71 -15.79
C SER A 80 2.35 -3.77 -14.78
N ALA A 81 1.27 -3.50 -14.02
CA ALA A 81 0.69 -4.43 -13.06
C ALA A 81 0.09 -5.68 -13.75
N VAL A 82 -0.68 -5.49 -14.83
CA VAL A 82 -1.27 -6.60 -15.59
C VAL A 82 -0.19 -7.49 -16.20
N GLU A 83 0.82 -6.91 -16.84
CA GLU A 83 1.92 -7.66 -17.44
C GLU A 83 2.75 -8.44 -16.38
N LEU A 84 2.97 -7.83 -15.21
CA LEU A 84 3.61 -8.53 -14.09
C LEU A 84 2.75 -9.71 -13.61
N ALA A 85 1.44 -9.51 -13.46
CA ALA A 85 0.50 -10.53 -13.05
C ALA A 85 0.43 -11.72 -14.05
N GLU A 86 0.50 -11.43 -15.35
CA GLU A 86 0.58 -12.46 -16.41
C GLU A 86 1.88 -13.25 -16.33
N LEU A 87 3.03 -12.61 -16.07
CA LEU A 87 4.28 -13.30 -15.83
C LEU A 87 4.19 -14.23 -14.62
N TRP A 88 3.56 -13.81 -13.54
CA TRP A 88 3.35 -14.66 -12.35
C TRP A 88 2.55 -15.91 -12.66
N ARG A 89 1.50 -15.80 -13.47
CA ARG A 89 0.68 -16.94 -13.88
C ARG A 89 1.40 -17.88 -14.85
N SER A 90 2.27 -17.33 -15.70
CA SER A 90 2.96 -18.09 -16.75
C SER A 90 4.26 -18.74 -16.28
N ASP A 91 4.77 -18.38 -15.11
CA ASP A 91 6.04 -18.92 -14.60
C ASP A 91 5.88 -20.43 -14.31
N LYS A 92 6.46 -21.24 -15.20
CA LYS A 92 6.35 -22.71 -15.24
C LYS A 92 6.91 -23.43 -14.01
N ILE A 93 7.42 -22.70 -13.04
CA ILE A 93 8.03 -23.22 -11.80
C ILE A 93 6.97 -23.58 -10.74
N GLY A 94 5.66 -23.44 -11.04
CA GLY A 94 4.59 -23.99 -10.21
C GLY A 94 4.49 -23.43 -8.78
N ARG A 95 5.20 -22.38 -8.45
CA ARG A 95 5.07 -21.69 -7.16
C ARG A 95 3.93 -20.70 -7.24
N LYS A 96 2.81 -21.05 -6.64
CA LYS A 96 1.90 -20.02 -6.13
C LYS A 96 2.73 -19.20 -5.13
N LEU A 97 3.08 -17.98 -5.53
CA LEU A 97 3.70 -17.04 -4.59
C LEU A 97 2.65 -16.71 -3.54
N ASP A 98 2.89 -17.09 -2.31
CA ASP A 98 2.08 -16.65 -1.17
C ASP A 98 2.50 -15.20 -0.84
N ALA A 99 2.15 -14.32 -1.76
CA ALA A 99 2.61 -12.94 -1.77
C ALA A 99 1.52 -12.03 -2.32
N MET A 100 1.43 -10.83 -1.77
CA MET A 100 0.57 -9.75 -2.24
C MET A 100 1.37 -8.46 -2.30
N MET A 101 1.04 -7.60 -3.24
CA MET A 101 1.62 -6.27 -3.38
C MET A 101 0.52 -5.22 -3.48
N ILE A 102 0.68 -4.11 -2.77
CA ILE A 102 -0.06 -2.88 -3.04
C ILE A 102 0.89 -1.93 -3.74
N THR A 103 0.45 -1.29 -4.80
CA THR A 103 1.23 -0.27 -5.50
C THR A 103 0.38 0.93 -5.88
N ALA A 104 0.99 2.11 -5.91
CA ALA A 104 0.29 3.33 -6.28
C ALA A 104 1.22 4.34 -6.97
N ASP A 105 0.63 5.11 -7.87
CA ASP A 105 1.13 6.39 -8.35
C ASP A 105 0.18 7.52 -7.90
N GLU A 106 0.31 8.72 -8.45
CA GLU A 106 -0.55 9.86 -8.13
C GLU A 106 -2.04 9.63 -8.49
N ASN A 107 -2.32 8.77 -9.49
CA ASN A 107 -3.65 8.59 -10.06
C ASN A 107 -4.30 7.25 -9.69
N THR A 108 -3.51 6.22 -9.44
CA THR A 108 -3.96 4.83 -9.39
C THR A 108 -3.48 4.13 -8.12
N LEU A 109 -4.32 3.32 -7.51
CA LEU A 109 -4.01 2.43 -6.37
C LEU A 109 -4.44 1.02 -6.74
N LEU A 110 -3.52 0.06 -6.69
CA LEU A 110 -3.74 -1.32 -7.10
C LEU A 110 -3.29 -2.32 -6.05
N ILE A 111 -3.99 -3.44 -5.99
CA ILE A 111 -3.60 -4.65 -5.28
C ILE A 111 -3.26 -5.71 -6.31
N LEU A 112 -2.10 -6.37 -6.18
CA LEU A 112 -1.71 -7.51 -6.97
C LEU A 112 -1.62 -8.74 -6.05
N SER A 113 -2.28 -9.83 -6.44
CA SER A 113 -2.19 -11.11 -5.72
C SER A 113 -1.14 -12.03 -6.33
N GLY A 114 -0.61 -12.95 -5.53
CA GLY A 114 0.31 -13.99 -6.00
C GLY A 114 -0.32 -15.01 -6.99
N THR A 115 -1.64 -14.96 -7.15
CA THR A 115 -2.41 -15.71 -8.16
C THR A 115 -2.52 -14.96 -9.49
N GLY A 116 -2.01 -13.72 -9.55
CA GLY A 116 -1.99 -12.89 -10.77
C GLY A 116 -3.26 -12.10 -11.00
N GLU A 117 -3.96 -11.73 -9.95
CA GLU A 117 -5.09 -10.82 -10.00
C GLU A 117 -4.62 -9.38 -9.78
N VAL A 118 -5.22 -8.44 -10.50
CA VAL A 118 -5.00 -7.00 -10.34
C VAL A 118 -6.34 -6.36 -10.00
N ILE A 119 -6.42 -5.73 -8.83
CA ILE A 119 -7.66 -5.18 -8.29
C ILE A 119 -7.45 -3.71 -7.93
N GLU A 120 -8.36 -2.85 -8.36
CA GLU A 120 -8.48 -1.48 -7.88
C GLU A 120 -9.50 -1.44 -6.73
N PRO A 121 -9.14 -0.93 -5.52
CA PRO A 121 -10.08 -0.90 -4.40
C PRO A 121 -11.17 0.15 -4.59
N ASP A 122 -12.44 -0.21 -4.33
CA ASP A 122 -13.61 0.64 -4.58
C ASP A 122 -13.60 1.97 -3.80
N GLU A 123 -13.14 1.96 -2.56
CA GLU A 123 -13.19 3.13 -1.66
C GLU A 123 -11.83 3.84 -1.50
N GLY A 124 -10.82 3.48 -2.31
CA GLY A 124 -9.46 4.04 -2.15
C GLY A 124 -8.76 3.62 -0.86
N VAL A 125 -9.21 2.55 -0.21
CA VAL A 125 -8.62 1.99 1.02
C VAL A 125 -8.42 0.50 0.84
N CYS A 126 -7.21 0.02 1.08
CA CYS A 126 -6.90 -1.42 1.07
C CYS A 126 -5.80 -1.78 2.08
N ALA A 127 -5.75 -3.05 2.44
CA ALA A 127 -4.69 -3.57 3.28
C ALA A 127 -4.42 -5.05 2.96
N ILE A 128 -3.20 -5.50 3.20
CA ILE A 128 -2.75 -6.87 2.95
C ILE A 128 -1.88 -7.37 4.11
N GLY A 129 -1.70 -8.69 4.15
CA GLY A 129 -0.85 -9.34 5.14
C GLY A 129 -1.59 -9.75 6.41
N SER A 130 -0.85 -10.20 7.42
CA SER A 130 -1.38 -10.85 8.63
C SER A 130 -2.33 -9.95 9.44
N GLY A 131 -2.00 -8.67 9.60
CA GLY A 131 -2.86 -7.67 10.26
C GLY A 131 -3.77 -6.92 9.30
N GLY A 132 -3.83 -7.31 8.02
CA GLY A 132 -4.52 -6.58 6.96
C GLY A 132 -5.98 -6.30 7.25
N ASN A 133 -6.73 -7.28 7.73
CA ASN A 133 -8.16 -7.11 8.04
C ASN A 133 -8.41 -6.11 9.18
N TYR A 134 -7.54 -6.08 10.20
CA TYR A 134 -7.64 -5.11 11.30
C TYR A 134 -7.31 -3.69 10.81
N ALA A 135 -6.22 -3.56 10.02
CA ALA A 135 -5.83 -2.30 9.40
C ALA A 135 -6.90 -1.79 8.43
N LEU A 136 -7.50 -2.66 7.60
CA LEU A 136 -8.56 -2.29 6.67
C LEU A 136 -9.80 -1.77 7.39
N ALA A 137 -10.25 -2.47 8.43
CA ALA A 137 -11.42 -2.06 9.21
C ALA A 137 -11.20 -0.69 9.88
N ALA A 138 -10.03 -0.51 10.51
CA ALA A 138 -9.65 0.76 11.12
C ALA A 138 -9.52 1.89 10.09
N ALA A 139 -8.86 1.63 8.95
CA ALA A 139 -8.70 2.62 7.89
C ALA A 139 -10.03 3.06 7.29
N ARG A 140 -10.95 2.12 7.04
CA ARG A 140 -12.30 2.45 6.53
C ARG A 140 -13.10 3.30 7.52
N ALA A 141 -13.05 2.97 8.81
CA ALA A 141 -13.71 3.77 9.84
C ALA A 141 -13.13 5.20 9.89
N LEU A 142 -11.81 5.33 9.96
CA LEU A 142 -11.15 6.64 9.97
C LEU A 142 -11.40 7.43 8.67
N TYR A 143 -11.44 6.76 7.53
CA TYR A 143 -11.71 7.38 6.24
C TYR A 143 -13.11 7.99 6.15
N LYS A 144 -14.12 7.30 6.72
CA LYS A 144 -15.52 7.74 6.69
C LYS A 144 -15.83 8.79 7.75
N GLU A 145 -15.27 8.64 8.94
CA GLU A 145 -15.67 9.41 10.13
C GLU A 145 -14.74 10.59 10.45
N THR A 146 -13.65 10.78 9.70
CA THR A 146 -12.69 11.85 9.97
C THR A 146 -12.23 12.58 8.71
N ASP A 147 -11.69 13.81 8.91
CA ASP A 147 -11.03 14.58 7.86
C ASP A 147 -9.51 14.35 7.82
N TYR A 148 -9.01 13.30 8.42
CA TYR A 148 -7.58 12.97 8.38
C TYR A 148 -7.08 12.79 6.95
N ASP A 149 -5.83 13.19 6.70
CA ASP A 149 -5.15 12.92 5.43
C ASP A 149 -4.83 11.42 5.24
N ALA A 150 -4.47 11.04 4.02
CA ALA A 150 -4.20 9.66 3.67
C ALA A 150 -3.09 9.02 4.53
N GLN A 151 -2.02 9.77 4.82
CA GLN A 151 -0.90 9.31 5.62
C GLN A 151 -1.31 9.06 7.08
N THR A 152 -2.06 9.98 7.66
CA THR A 152 -2.56 9.88 9.04
C THR A 152 -3.48 8.67 9.18
N ILE A 153 -4.39 8.45 8.23
CA ILE A 153 -5.29 7.28 8.26
C ILE A 153 -4.49 5.99 8.17
N ALA A 154 -3.60 5.85 7.17
CA ALA A 154 -2.82 4.63 6.97
C ALA A 154 -1.95 4.28 8.20
N THR A 155 -1.27 5.27 8.79
CA THR A 155 -0.42 5.05 9.97
C THR A 155 -1.21 4.72 11.23
N LYS A 156 -2.34 5.41 11.48
CA LYS A 156 -3.21 5.10 12.63
C LYS A 156 -3.86 3.72 12.50
N ALA A 157 -4.27 3.33 11.30
CA ALA A 157 -4.84 2.01 11.04
C ALA A 157 -3.85 0.89 11.32
N LEU A 158 -2.58 1.05 10.92
CA LEU A 158 -1.53 0.10 11.27
C LEU A 158 -1.23 0.05 12.75
N LYS A 159 -1.27 1.19 13.45
CA LYS A 159 -1.09 1.22 14.89
C LYS A 159 -2.20 0.42 15.59
N ILE A 160 -3.46 0.59 15.21
CA ILE A 160 -4.56 -0.21 15.73
C ILE A 160 -4.37 -1.70 15.42
N ALA A 161 -3.94 -2.03 14.19
CA ALA A 161 -3.66 -3.41 13.82
C ALA A 161 -2.52 -4.03 14.67
N SER A 162 -1.50 -3.24 15.03
CA SER A 162 -0.39 -3.71 15.87
C SER A 162 -0.79 -4.02 17.33
N GLU A 163 -1.88 -3.43 17.82
CA GLU A 163 -2.44 -3.70 19.14
C GLU A 163 -3.24 -5.01 19.19
N ILE A 164 -3.58 -5.59 18.03
CA ILE A 164 -4.43 -6.78 17.89
C ILE A 164 -3.68 -7.97 17.32
N CYS A 165 -2.90 -7.72 16.25
CA CYS A 165 -2.22 -8.77 15.49
C CYS A 165 -0.82 -9.03 16.03
N VAL A 166 -0.57 -10.23 16.52
CA VAL A 166 0.74 -10.66 17.06
C VAL A 166 1.88 -10.64 16.03
N PHE A 167 1.57 -10.57 14.75
CA PHE A 167 2.53 -10.50 13.64
C PHE A 167 2.77 -9.08 13.11
N THR A 168 2.29 -8.07 13.82
CA THR A 168 2.36 -6.65 13.40
C THR A 168 2.88 -5.81 14.57
N ASN A 169 3.86 -4.94 14.31
CA ASN A 169 4.33 -3.99 15.31
C ASN A 169 4.06 -2.52 14.92
N ASP A 170 4.37 -1.60 15.81
CA ASP A 170 4.17 -0.16 15.65
C ASP A 170 5.38 0.59 15.06
N ASN A 171 6.41 -0.13 14.60
CA ASN A 171 7.51 0.47 13.83
C ASN A 171 7.06 0.75 12.39
N ILE A 172 6.21 1.75 12.23
CA ILE A 172 5.52 2.04 10.97
C ILE A 172 6.36 2.95 10.09
N ARG A 173 6.51 2.56 8.83
CA ARG A 173 7.04 3.41 7.74
C ARG A 173 5.95 3.70 6.74
N CYS A 174 5.94 4.94 6.22
CA CYS A 174 4.93 5.38 5.25
C CYS A 174 5.62 6.12 4.10
N GLU A 175 5.18 5.80 2.89
CA GLU A 175 5.53 6.51 1.65
C GLU A 175 4.27 7.16 1.08
N VAL A 176 4.42 8.31 0.43
CA VAL A 176 3.30 9.12 -0.07
C VAL A 176 3.59 9.58 -1.48
N VAL A 177 2.61 9.47 -2.40
CA VAL A 177 2.64 10.05 -3.76
C VAL A 177 1.41 10.90 -4.01
N GLY A 178 1.50 11.78 -5.00
CA GLY A 178 0.46 12.75 -5.32
C GLY A 178 0.57 14.03 -4.50
N GLU A 179 -0.19 15.03 -4.89
CA GLU A 179 -0.25 16.34 -4.23
C GLU A 179 -1.68 16.64 -3.80
N ALA A 180 -1.82 17.12 -2.57
CA ALA A 180 -3.11 17.60 -2.11
C ALA A 180 -3.54 18.81 -2.97
N PRO A 181 -4.81 18.88 -3.41
CA PRO A 181 -5.30 20.03 -4.15
C PRO A 181 -5.10 21.31 -3.33
N ALA A 182 -4.62 22.35 -3.99
CA ALA A 182 -4.43 23.66 -3.35
C ALA A 182 -5.72 24.09 -2.62
N PRO A 183 -5.64 24.67 -1.42
CA PRO A 183 -6.80 25.10 -0.67
C PRO A 183 -7.64 26.06 -1.53
N LYS A 184 -8.93 25.75 -1.71
CA LYS A 184 -9.86 26.62 -2.46
C LYS A 184 -9.85 27.99 -1.78
N LYS A 185 -9.48 29.05 -2.53
CA LYS A 185 -9.59 30.42 -2.05
C LYS A 185 -11.01 30.66 -1.54
N PRO A 186 -11.20 31.29 -0.37
CA PRO A 186 -12.54 31.62 0.13
C PRO A 186 -13.30 32.38 -0.96
N ARG A 187 -14.49 31.91 -1.31
CA ARG A 187 -15.40 32.67 -2.20
C ARG A 187 -15.64 34.03 -1.55
N ALA A 188 -15.20 35.10 -2.22
CA ALA A 188 -15.52 36.46 -1.79
C ALA A 188 -17.04 36.57 -1.60
N LYS A 189 -17.48 36.90 -0.39
CA LYS A 189 -18.88 37.19 -0.09
C LYS A 189 -19.31 38.30 -1.05
N ARG A 190 -20.23 38.00 -1.96
CA ARG A 190 -20.91 39.03 -2.75
C ARG A 190 -21.54 40.00 -1.76
N ALA A 191 -21.05 41.24 -1.72
CA ALA A 191 -21.69 42.30 -0.98
C ALA A 191 -23.13 42.45 -1.49
N ALA A 192 -24.11 42.23 -0.64
CA ALA A 192 -25.49 42.55 -0.94
C ALA A 192 -25.52 44.07 -1.22
N LYS A 193 -25.85 44.46 -2.42
CA LYS A 193 -26.26 45.84 -2.73
C LYS A 193 -27.62 46.01 -2.12
N GLU A 194 -27.68 46.75 -1.03
CA GLU A 194 -28.93 47.37 -0.58
C GLU A 194 -29.32 48.43 -1.59
N ALA A 195 -30.53 48.30 -2.08
CA ALA A 195 -31.30 49.34 -2.80
C ALA A 195 -32.46 49.71 -1.92
#